data_fd043230127ccb70687f012b049acbde
#
_entry.id   fd043230127ccb70687f012b049acbde
#
_cell.length_a   1.000
_cell.length_b   1.000
_cell.length_c   1.000
_cell.angle_alpha   90.00
_cell.angle_beta   90.00
_cell.angle_gamma   90.00
#
_symmetry.space_group_name_H-M   'P 1'
#
loop_
_entity.id
_entity.type
_entity.pdbx_description
1 polymer ?
#
loop_
_entity_poly.entity_id
_entity_poly.type
_entity_poly.pdbx_seq_one_letter_code
_entity_poly.pdbx_strand_id
1 'polypeptide(L)' 'MRRVTLCSKDDGCCPFVELDEDVVRIGEDDNLCTLKKGEWETLKTMVLKGEL' A
#
# COMPACT_ATOMS: atom_id res chain seq x y z
N MET A 1 3.73 -9.26 9.41
CA MET A 1 3.87 -8.05 8.61
C MET A 1 4.39 -8.37 7.23
N ARG A 2 3.84 -7.73 6.22
CA ARG A 2 4.24 -7.97 4.84
C ARG A 2 4.48 -6.64 4.14
N ARG A 3 5.53 -6.59 3.34
CA ARG A 3 5.90 -5.36 2.65
C ARG A 3 6.19 -5.66 1.18
N VAL A 4 5.61 -4.84 0.30
CA VAL A 4 5.79 -4.98 -1.14
C VAL A 4 6.23 -3.63 -1.70
N THR A 5 7.35 -3.62 -2.41
CA THR A 5 7.83 -2.42 -3.08
C THR A 5 7.13 -2.29 -4.43
N LEU A 6 6.71 -1.08 -4.76
CA LEU A 6 5.92 -0.85 -5.96
C LEU A 6 6.75 -0.51 -7.18
N CYS A 7 8.06 -0.39 -7.04
CA CYS A 7 8.96 -0.15 -8.17
C CYS A 7 9.43 -1.47 -8.78
N SER A 8 9.69 -1.43 -10.07
CA SER A 8 10.27 -2.59 -10.74
C SER A 8 11.77 -2.70 -10.45
N LYS A 9 12.38 -1.61 -9.97
CA LYS A 9 13.79 -1.60 -9.58
C LYS A 9 13.88 -1.27 -8.11
N ASP A 10 14.76 -1.94 -7.42
CA ASP A 10 14.96 -1.72 -5.99
C ASP A 10 16.05 -0.67 -5.79
N ASP A 11 15.70 0.58 -5.95
CA ASP A 11 16.64 1.69 -5.79
C ASP A 11 16.47 2.43 -4.46
N GLY A 12 15.60 1.92 -3.60
CA GLY A 12 15.41 2.47 -2.27
C GLY A 12 14.56 3.72 -2.17
N CYS A 13 14.11 4.24 -3.31
CA CYS A 13 13.31 5.46 -3.34
C CYS A 13 11.86 5.22 -3.73
N CYS A 14 11.47 3.98 -3.91
CA CYS A 14 10.15 3.65 -4.40
C CYS A 14 9.14 3.55 -3.28
N PRO A 15 7.89 3.92 -3.55
CA PRO A 15 6.84 3.69 -2.56
C PRO A 15 6.60 2.21 -2.35
N PHE A 16 6.02 1.90 -1.21
CA PHE A 16 5.76 0.51 -0.85
C PHE A 16 4.39 0.41 -0.20
N VAL A 17 3.92 -0.83 -0.10
CA VAL A 17 2.71 -1.16 0.64
C VAL A 17 3.13 -2.09 1.76
N GLU A 18 2.80 -1.74 2.99
CA GLU A 18 3.14 -2.53 4.15
C GLU A 18 1.87 -2.96 4.86
N LEU A 19 1.68 -4.26 4.96
CA LEU A 19 0.50 -4.83 5.62
C LEU A 19 0.84 -5.23 7.04
N ASP A 20 0.13 -4.67 7.99
CA ASP A 20 0.23 -5.04 9.39
C ASP A 20 -1.08 -5.68 9.82
N GLU A 21 -1.20 -6.07 11.09
CA GLU A 21 -2.40 -6.74 11.57
C GLU A 21 -3.66 -5.90 11.45
N ASP A 22 -3.56 -4.63 11.77
CA ASP A 22 -4.73 -3.75 11.83
C ASP A 22 -4.71 -2.62 10.82
N VAL A 23 -3.58 -2.36 10.21
CA VAL A 23 -3.43 -1.19 9.33
C VAL A 23 -2.60 -1.54 8.10
N VAL A 24 -2.71 -0.67 7.12
CA VAL A 24 -1.91 -0.76 5.89
C VAL A 24 -1.26 0.59 5.69
N ARG A 25 0.04 0.60 5.42
CA ARG A 25 0.77 1.83 5.15
C ARG A 25 1.22 1.83 3.70
N ILE A 26 0.98 2.94 3.02
CA ILE A 26 1.33 3.09 1.61
C ILE A 26 2.11 4.38 1.43
N GLY A 27 3.22 4.32 0.73
CA GLY A 27 3.99 5.51 0.42
C GLY A 27 5.47 5.31 0.63
N GLU A 28 6.16 6.39 0.91
CA GLU A 28 7.60 6.41 1.16
C GLU A 28 7.85 6.89 2.58
N ASP A 29 9.11 6.81 3.01
CA ASP A 29 9.47 7.12 4.38
C ASP A 29 8.95 8.46 4.89
N ASP A 30 9.00 9.49 4.04
CA ASP A 30 8.59 10.84 4.43
C ASP A 30 7.14 11.13 4.08
N ASN A 31 6.46 10.20 3.46
CA ASN A 31 5.12 10.45 2.95
C ASN A 31 4.32 9.15 2.97
N LEU A 32 3.93 8.77 4.18
CA LEU A 32 3.17 7.55 4.38
C LEU A 32 1.70 7.87 4.66
N CYS A 33 0.84 7.12 4.02
CA CYS A 33 -0.59 7.16 4.28
C CYS A 33 -0.97 5.87 4.99
N THR A 34 -1.67 5.99 6.10
CA THR A 34 -2.11 4.83 6.87
C THR A 34 -3.58 4.58 6.62
N LEU A 35 -3.92 3.38 6.21
CA LEU A 35 -5.29 2.96 5.95
C LEU A 35 -5.70 1.92 6.98
N LYS A 36 -6.97 1.97 7.36
CA LYS A 36 -7.55 0.90 8.14
C LYS A 36 -7.82 -0.30 7.22
N LYS A 37 -7.96 -1.47 7.80
CA LYS A 37 -8.21 -2.69 7.02
C LYS A 37 -9.43 -2.56 6.11
N GLY A 38 -10.50 -1.98 6.60
CA GLY A 38 -11.69 -1.80 5.78
C GLY A 38 -11.45 -0.90 4.58
N GLU A 39 -10.68 0.15 4.79
CA GLU A 39 -10.32 1.07 3.70
C GLU A 39 -9.44 0.38 2.68
N TRP A 40 -8.53 -0.46 3.14
CA TRP A 40 -7.67 -1.25 2.26
C TRP A 40 -8.50 -2.22 1.42
N GLU A 41 -9.50 -2.88 2.02
CA GLU A 41 -10.37 -3.79 1.28
C GLU A 41 -11.17 -3.04 0.21
N THR A 42 -11.63 -1.84 0.53
CA THR A 42 -12.33 -1.02 -0.45
C THR A 42 -11.43 -0.66 -1.61
N LEU A 43 -10.18 -0.27 -1.33
CA LEU A 43 -9.23 0.06 -2.38
C LEU A 43 -9.00 -1.13 -3.30
N LYS A 44 -8.79 -2.32 -2.74
CA LYS A 44 -8.58 -3.51 -3.55
C LYS A 44 -9.79 -3.79 -4.43
N THR A 45 -10.99 -3.62 -3.90
CA THR A 45 -12.21 -3.83 -4.64
C THR A 45 -12.31 -2.89 -5.84
N MET A 46 -11.98 -1.63 -5.62
CA MET A 46 -12.03 -0.63 -6.69
C MET A 46 -11.03 -0.93 -7.80
N VAL A 47 -9.84 -1.39 -7.44
CA VAL A 47 -8.84 -1.78 -8.42
C VAL A 47 -9.36 -2.96 -9.25
N LEU A 48 -9.93 -3.97 -8.60
CA LEU A 48 -10.44 -5.16 -9.28
C LEU A 48 -11.62 -4.85 -10.19
N LYS A 49 -12.41 -3.85 -9.83
CA LYS A 49 -13.55 -3.44 -10.65
C LYS A 49 -13.13 -2.56 -11.84
N GLY A 50 -11.90 -2.14 -11.89
CA GLY A 50 -11.43 -1.26 -12.94
C GLY A 50 -11.77 0.21 -12.71
N GLU A 51 -12.19 0.58 -11.50
CA GLU A 51 -12.50 1.97 -11.17
C GLU A 51 -11.23 2.76 -10.85
N LEU A 52 -10.17 2.06 -10.50
CA LEU A 52 -8.86 2.64 -10.25
C LEU A 52 -7.75 1.89 -11.05
#